data_af73675b780a8e02cba79c5d6b405887
#
_entry.id   af73675b780a8e02cba79c5d6b405887
#
_cell.length_a   1.000
_cell.length_b   1.000
_cell.length_c   1.000
_cell.angle_alpha   90.00
_cell.angle_beta   90.00
_cell.angle_gamma   90.00
#
_symmetry.space_group_name_H-M   'P 1'
#
loop_
_entity.id
_entity.type
_entity.pdbx_description
1 polymer ?
#
loop_
_entity_poly.entity_id
_entity_poly.type
_entity_poly.pdbx_seq_one_letter_code
_entity_poly.pdbx_strand_id
1 'polypeptide(L)'
;MSWDATPTLVGRHVTLRPLVAEDKDALVAAASADNLWDLFYANVALMKAPDRWLAAAFEQQDFGRARVFAVVVDGIVRGSTRFMRMSAANRRLEIGGTFYATAVQRTGVNTEAKRMLLAHAFDTLGCECVQIRTDSLNKRSQAAIERLGAKRDGVLRGHQVMADGRLRDTIVYSILAHEWSGVRQNLTYLLARHEDRA
;
A
#
# COMPACT_ATOMS: atom_id res chain seq x y z
N MET A 1 9.62 -17.28 -9.52
CA MET A 1 9.79 -15.82 -9.64
C MET A 1 10.48 -15.31 -8.38
N SER A 2 11.29 -14.28 -8.52
CA SER A 2 12.21 -13.85 -7.46
C SER A 2 11.57 -12.83 -6.53
N TRP A 3 11.87 -12.91 -5.23
CA TRP A 3 11.59 -11.88 -4.23
C TRP A 3 12.33 -10.57 -4.52
N ASP A 4 13.30 -10.60 -5.46
CA ASP A 4 14.22 -9.49 -5.75
C ASP A 4 13.73 -8.55 -6.87
N ALA A 5 12.68 -8.92 -7.60
CA ALA A 5 12.14 -8.12 -8.69
C ALA A 5 10.88 -7.38 -8.28
N THR A 6 10.73 -6.14 -8.73
CA THR A 6 9.47 -5.39 -8.66
C THR A 6 8.69 -5.62 -9.95
N PRO A 7 7.58 -6.38 -9.94
CA PRO A 7 6.83 -6.67 -11.15
C PRO A 7 6.01 -5.46 -11.62
N THR A 8 5.62 -5.45 -12.89
CA THR A 8 4.50 -4.64 -13.37
C THR A 8 3.23 -5.47 -13.25
N LEU A 9 2.24 -4.97 -12.52
CA LEU A 9 0.94 -5.60 -12.33
C LEU A 9 -0.11 -4.75 -13.07
N VAL A 10 -0.75 -5.33 -14.08
CA VAL A 10 -1.72 -4.63 -14.93
C VAL A 10 -3.12 -5.07 -14.56
N GLY A 11 -3.95 -4.12 -14.16
CA GLY A 11 -5.37 -4.29 -13.92
C GLY A 11 -6.21 -3.51 -14.94
N ARG A 12 -7.52 -3.50 -14.73
CA ARG A 12 -8.47 -2.73 -15.54
C ARG A 12 -8.51 -1.26 -15.16
N HIS A 13 -8.46 -0.97 -13.85
CA HIS A 13 -8.57 0.38 -13.28
C HIS A 13 -7.21 0.99 -12.94
N VAL A 14 -6.16 0.16 -12.82
CA VAL A 14 -4.86 0.62 -12.35
C VAL A 14 -3.74 -0.29 -12.84
N THR A 15 -2.61 0.32 -13.14
CA THR A 15 -1.33 -0.37 -13.34
C THR A 15 -0.40 -0.03 -12.16
N LEU A 16 0.18 -1.05 -11.55
CA LEU A 16 1.26 -0.91 -10.58
C LEU A 16 2.56 -1.27 -11.30
N ARG A 17 3.45 -0.32 -11.48
CA ARG A 17 4.78 -0.55 -12.08
C ARG A 17 5.89 -0.17 -11.10
N PRO A 18 7.11 -0.65 -11.31
CA PRO A 18 8.25 -0.18 -10.52
C PRO A 18 8.30 1.35 -10.48
N LEU A 19 8.57 1.89 -9.29
CA LEU A 19 8.84 3.31 -9.10
C LEU A 19 10.16 3.68 -9.78
N VAL A 20 10.19 4.80 -10.50
CA VAL A 20 11.39 5.38 -11.10
C VAL A 20 11.63 6.80 -10.59
N ALA A 21 12.85 7.32 -10.81
CA ALA A 21 13.22 8.65 -10.28
C ALA A 21 12.37 9.78 -10.88
N GLU A 22 11.98 9.63 -12.14
CA GLU A 22 11.17 10.56 -12.91
C GLU A 22 9.72 10.71 -12.35
N ASP A 23 9.27 9.77 -11.54
CA ASP A 23 7.94 9.82 -10.92
C ASP A 23 7.82 10.88 -9.81
N LYS A 24 8.93 11.45 -9.35
CA LYS A 24 8.98 12.35 -8.19
C LYS A 24 7.95 13.47 -8.26
N ASP A 25 7.96 14.24 -9.34
CA ASP A 25 7.10 15.42 -9.46
C ASP A 25 5.63 15.04 -9.57
N ALA A 26 5.33 13.94 -10.28
CA ALA A 26 3.98 13.41 -10.38
C ALA A 26 3.46 12.87 -9.03
N LEU A 27 4.33 12.25 -8.23
CA LEU A 27 3.97 11.80 -6.87
C LEU A 27 3.72 12.98 -5.93
N VAL A 28 4.56 14.02 -6.00
CA VAL A 28 4.34 15.26 -5.23
C VAL A 28 3.01 15.91 -5.64
N ALA A 29 2.73 16.03 -6.94
CA ALA A 29 1.47 16.56 -7.44
C ALA A 29 0.27 15.73 -6.98
N ALA A 30 0.35 14.40 -7.07
CA ALA A 30 -0.70 13.48 -6.60
C ALA A 30 -0.97 13.61 -5.11
N ALA A 31 0.07 13.91 -4.36
CA ALA A 31 0.04 14.05 -2.92
C ALA A 31 -0.48 15.43 -2.49
N SER A 32 -0.12 16.50 -3.22
CA SER A 32 -0.46 17.89 -2.86
C SER A 32 -1.93 18.24 -3.09
N ALA A 33 -2.62 17.52 -3.95
CA ALA A 33 -3.92 17.92 -4.51
C ALA A 33 -5.04 18.09 -3.46
N ASP A 34 -4.89 17.61 -2.21
CA ASP A 34 -6.03 17.50 -1.30
C ASP A 34 -5.71 17.56 0.20
N ASN A 35 -4.69 18.28 0.59
CA ASN A 35 -4.36 18.45 2.02
C ASN A 35 -4.30 17.11 2.80
N LEU A 36 -3.98 16.01 2.12
CA LEU A 36 -3.85 14.68 2.74
C LEU A 36 -2.82 14.68 3.87
N TRP A 37 -1.97 15.69 3.86
CA TRP A 37 -0.85 15.89 4.79
C TRP A 37 -1.23 16.72 6.02
N ASP A 38 -2.37 17.40 6.01
CA ASP A 38 -2.88 18.15 7.16
C ASP A 38 -3.45 17.21 8.23
N LEU A 39 -3.61 15.93 7.87
CA LEU A 39 -4.00 14.92 8.83
C LEU A 39 -2.81 14.60 9.75
N PHE A 40 -2.95 14.90 11.03
CA PHE A 40 -1.89 14.75 12.04
C PHE A 40 -1.28 13.33 12.12
N TYR A 41 -1.94 12.33 11.58
CA TYR A 41 -1.43 10.95 11.48
C TYR A 41 -0.82 10.63 10.11
N ALA A 42 -0.81 11.57 9.16
CA ALA A 42 -0.22 11.35 7.84
C ALA A 42 1.31 11.33 7.90
N ASN A 43 1.92 10.52 7.05
CA ASN A 43 3.36 10.57 6.85
C ASN A 43 3.70 11.64 5.81
N VAL A 44 4.09 12.80 6.27
CA VAL A 44 4.42 13.97 5.43
C VAL A 44 5.83 13.94 4.80
N ALA A 45 6.56 12.83 4.92
CA ALA A 45 7.97 12.78 4.49
C ALA A 45 8.13 13.08 2.98
N LEU A 46 7.23 12.60 2.12
CA LEU A 46 7.24 12.91 0.69
C LEU A 46 7.11 14.41 0.42
N MET A 47 6.22 15.10 1.14
CA MET A 47 5.96 16.53 0.93
C MET A 47 7.08 17.42 1.47
N LYS A 48 7.66 17.04 2.61
CA LYS A 48 8.73 17.85 3.27
C LYS A 48 10.08 17.67 2.60
N ALA A 49 10.36 16.49 2.06
CA ALA A 49 11.65 16.15 1.48
C ALA A 49 11.51 15.07 0.39
N PRO A 50 10.97 15.42 -0.80
CA PRO A 50 10.67 14.44 -1.86
C PRO A 50 11.90 13.65 -2.31
N ASP A 51 13.05 14.31 -2.48
CA ASP A 51 14.30 13.65 -2.90
C ASP A 51 14.77 12.65 -1.84
N ARG A 52 14.70 13.01 -0.57
CA ARG A 52 15.07 12.12 0.54
C ARG A 52 14.11 10.93 0.66
N TRP A 53 12.81 11.17 0.45
CA TRP A 53 11.81 10.10 0.44
C TRP A 53 12.07 9.09 -0.68
N LEU A 54 12.41 9.59 -1.88
CA LEU A 54 12.70 8.78 -3.05
C LEU A 54 14.00 7.99 -2.86
N ALA A 55 15.07 8.65 -2.40
CA ALA A 55 16.33 7.99 -2.10
C ALA A 55 16.17 6.87 -1.06
N ALA A 56 15.43 7.12 0.02
CA ALA A 56 15.12 6.10 1.02
C ALA A 56 14.27 4.93 0.46
N ALA A 57 13.39 5.21 -0.51
CA ALA A 57 12.61 4.17 -1.18
C ALA A 57 13.51 3.24 -1.99
N PHE A 58 14.45 3.78 -2.77
CA PHE A 58 15.41 2.99 -3.56
C PHE A 58 16.38 2.24 -2.67
N GLU A 59 16.94 2.88 -1.65
CA GLU A 59 17.81 2.22 -0.67
C GLU A 59 17.15 0.99 -0.05
N GLN A 60 15.87 1.06 0.33
CA GLN A 60 15.15 -0.10 0.85
C GLN A 60 14.93 -1.21 -0.19
N GLN A 61 14.83 -0.85 -1.48
CA GLN A 61 14.78 -1.83 -2.57
C GLN A 61 16.13 -2.51 -2.75
N ASP A 62 17.23 -1.76 -2.74
CA ASP A 62 18.59 -2.30 -2.90
C ASP A 62 18.94 -3.26 -1.76
N PHE A 63 18.47 -3.00 -0.55
CA PHE A 63 18.58 -3.92 0.59
C PHE A 63 17.61 -5.11 0.53
N GLY A 64 16.82 -5.26 -0.51
CA GLY A 64 15.84 -6.34 -0.62
C GLY A 64 14.66 -6.25 0.37
N ARG A 65 14.50 -5.12 1.08
CA ARG A 65 13.51 -4.93 2.16
C ARG A 65 12.17 -4.37 1.67
N ALA A 66 12.15 -3.82 0.48
CA ALA A 66 10.94 -3.25 -0.11
C ALA A 66 10.89 -3.46 -1.64
N ARG A 67 9.67 -3.35 -2.20
CA ARG A 67 9.41 -3.16 -3.63
C ARG A 67 8.39 -2.05 -3.75
N VAL A 68 8.78 -0.95 -4.38
CA VAL A 68 7.98 0.26 -4.42
C VAL A 68 7.35 0.42 -5.80
N PHE A 69 6.05 0.67 -5.81
CA PHE A 69 5.25 0.81 -7.03
C PHE A 69 4.75 2.24 -7.17
N ALA A 70 4.84 2.76 -8.38
CA ALA A 70 4.00 3.85 -8.85
C ALA A 70 2.61 3.29 -9.17
N VAL A 71 1.57 4.00 -8.72
CA VAL A 71 0.17 3.70 -9.02
C VAL A 71 -0.23 4.56 -10.21
N VAL A 72 -0.48 3.91 -11.36
CA VAL A 72 -0.76 4.58 -12.62
C VAL A 72 -2.23 4.35 -13.00
N VAL A 73 -2.97 5.42 -13.24
CA VAL A 73 -4.36 5.40 -13.71
C VAL A 73 -4.44 6.30 -14.94
N ASP A 74 -4.95 5.77 -16.04
CA ASP A 74 -5.05 6.48 -17.33
C ASP A 74 -3.71 7.11 -17.78
N GLY A 75 -2.61 6.36 -17.60
CA GLY A 75 -1.26 6.80 -17.95
C GLY A 75 -0.63 7.81 -16.99
N ILE A 76 -1.34 8.26 -15.95
CA ILE A 76 -0.89 9.29 -15.00
C ILE A 76 -0.57 8.63 -13.64
N VAL A 77 0.56 9.01 -13.05
CA VAL A 77 0.91 8.59 -11.68
C VAL A 77 -0.03 9.27 -10.68
N ARG A 78 -0.81 8.46 -9.97
CA ARG A 78 -1.84 8.91 -9.01
C ARG A 78 -1.55 8.51 -7.57
N GLY A 79 -0.36 8.00 -7.30
CA GLY A 79 0.03 7.61 -5.95
C GLY A 79 1.14 6.59 -5.92
N SER A 80 1.35 6.01 -4.74
CA SER A 80 2.35 4.96 -4.52
C SER A 80 1.82 3.92 -3.53
N THR A 81 2.37 2.72 -3.64
CA THR A 81 2.21 1.63 -2.67
C THR A 81 3.46 0.77 -2.70
N ARG A 82 3.66 -0.08 -1.69
CA ARG A 82 4.86 -0.92 -1.65
C ARG A 82 4.66 -2.23 -0.90
N PHE A 83 5.44 -3.23 -1.27
CA PHE A 83 5.83 -4.28 -0.35
C PHE A 83 6.95 -3.76 0.54
N MET A 84 6.91 -4.09 1.81
CA MET A 84 7.91 -3.69 2.79
C MET A 84 8.05 -4.76 3.86
N ARG A 85 9.11 -4.67 4.68
CA ARG A 85 9.42 -5.70 5.69
C ARG A 85 9.42 -7.11 5.11
N MET A 86 9.91 -7.23 3.88
CA MET A 86 9.95 -8.48 3.15
C MET A 86 10.90 -9.47 3.82
N SER A 87 10.44 -10.71 4.00
CA SER A 87 11.22 -11.82 4.58
C SER A 87 10.87 -13.10 3.85
N ALA A 88 11.69 -13.47 2.86
CA ALA A 88 11.53 -14.72 2.11
C ALA A 88 11.65 -15.95 3.03
N ALA A 89 12.61 -15.92 3.98
CA ALA A 89 12.80 -17.01 4.94
C ALA A 89 11.56 -17.29 5.81
N ASN A 90 10.81 -16.22 6.16
CA ASN A 90 9.57 -16.33 6.93
C ASN A 90 8.31 -16.30 6.02
N ARG A 91 8.47 -16.30 4.70
CA ARG A 91 7.40 -16.24 3.70
C ARG A 91 6.34 -15.18 4.05
N ARG A 92 6.80 -13.97 4.39
CA ARG A 92 5.92 -12.87 4.81
C ARG A 92 6.40 -11.53 4.29
N LEU A 93 5.45 -10.61 4.12
CA LEU A 93 5.70 -9.22 3.79
C LEU A 93 4.60 -8.32 4.37
N GLU A 94 4.78 -7.01 4.26
CA GLU A 94 3.77 -6.01 4.58
C GLU A 94 3.41 -5.22 3.32
N ILE A 95 2.14 -4.97 3.08
CA ILE A 95 1.67 -3.97 2.11
C ILE A 95 1.44 -2.66 2.84
N GLY A 96 2.21 -1.63 2.48
CA GLY A 96 2.16 -0.35 3.18
C GLY A 96 2.60 0.82 2.32
N GLY A 97 2.84 1.98 2.97
CA GLY A 97 3.26 3.21 2.29
C GLY A 97 2.29 3.65 1.20
N THR A 98 1.00 3.32 1.34
CA THR A 98 -0.01 3.55 0.31
C THR A 98 -0.63 4.92 0.46
N PHE A 99 -0.62 5.68 -0.64
CA PHE A 99 -1.45 6.88 -0.79
C PHE A 99 -1.96 6.97 -2.23
N TYR A 100 -3.07 7.63 -2.41
CA TYR A 100 -3.71 7.90 -3.71
C TYR A 100 -4.16 9.35 -3.77
N ALA A 101 -4.00 9.99 -4.93
CA ALA A 101 -4.65 11.27 -5.21
C ALA A 101 -6.17 11.14 -5.01
N THR A 102 -6.82 12.20 -4.52
CA THR A 102 -8.25 12.19 -4.21
C THR A 102 -9.10 11.84 -5.42
N ALA A 103 -8.69 12.27 -6.61
CA ALA A 103 -9.39 11.96 -7.86
C ALA A 103 -9.63 10.46 -8.10
N VAL A 104 -8.80 9.58 -7.54
CA VAL A 104 -8.94 8.11 -7.69
C VAL A 104 -9.36 7.40 -6.40
N GLN A 105 -9.65 8.16 -5.33
CA GLN A 105 -10.18 7.61 -4.09
C GLN A 105 -11.68 7.29 -4.25
N ARG A 106 -12.15 6.27 -3.51
CA ARG A 106 -13.54 5.77 -3.58
C ARG A 106 -13.94 5.20 -4.94
N THR A 107 -12.94 4.88 -5.77
CA THR A 107 -13.10 4.14 -7.02
C THR A 107 -12.65 2.68 -6.85
N GLY A 108 -12.64 1.90 -7.94
CA GLY A 108 -12.11 0.53 -7.97
C GLY A 108 -10.59 0.43 -7.77
N VAL A 109 -9.84 1.54 -7.95
CA VAL A 109 -8.37 1.59 -7.97
C VAL A 109 -7.72 0.94 -6.74
N ASN A 110 -8.11 1.35 -5.52
CA ASN A 110 -7.50 0.76 -4.32
C ASN A 110 -7.83 -0.72 -4.16
N THR A 111 -9.05 -1.13 -4.48
CA THR A 111 -9.50 -2.53 -4.36
C THR A 111 -8.75 -3.41 -5.35
N GLU A 112 -8.60 -2.96 -6.61
CA GLU A 112 -7.86 -3.71 -7.62
C GLU A 112 -6.36 -3.75 -7.33
N ALA A 113 -5.76 -2.63 -6.95
CA ALA A 113 -4.35 -2.58 -6.54
C ALA A 113 -4.06 -3.57 -5.40
N LYS A 114 -4.91 -3.61 -4.37
CA LYS A 114 -4.76 -4.56 -3.25
C LYS A 114 -4.96 -6.00 -3.70
N ARG A 115 -5.94 -6.28 -4.57
CA ARG A 115 -6.14 -7.62 -5.14
C ARG A 115 -4.91 -8.10 -5.91
N MET A 116 -4.32 -7.25 -6.75
CA MET A 116 -3.11 -7.61 -7.51
C MET A 116 -1.89 -7.82 -6.61
N LEU A 117 -1.67 -6.96 -5.62
CA LEU A 117 -0.57 -7.11 -4.67
C LEU A 117 -0.73 -8.40 -3.84
N LEU A 118 -1.92 -8.68 -3.33
CA LEU A 118 -2.19 -9.91 -2.57
C LEU A 118 -2.05 -11.16 -3.44
N ALA A 119 -2.54 -11.14 -4.69
CA ALA A 119 -2.35 -12.22 -5.64
C ALA A 119 -0.85 -12.48 -5.91
N HIS A 120 -0.06 -11.43 -6.14
CA HIS A 120 1.38 -11.58 -6.31
C HIS A 120 2.05 -12.15 -5.05
N ALA A 121 1.68 -11.67 -3.86
CA ALA A 121 2.26 -12.15 -2.61
C ALA A 121 1.95 -13.63 -2.35
N PHE A 122 0.69 -14.05 -2.50
CA PHE A 122 0.29 -15.43 -2.20
C PHE A 122 0.57 -16.40 -3.34
N ASP A 123 0.15 -16.05 -4.56
CA ASP A 123 0.19 -16.98 -5.69
C ASP A 123 1.57 -17.06 -6.36
N THR A 124 2.38 -15.98 -6.28
CA THR A 124 3.68 -15.91 -6.95
C THR A 124 4.84 -16.05 -5.98
N LEU A 125 4.82 -15.30 -4.86
CA LEU A 125 5.90 -15.32 -3.88
C LEU A 125 5.73 -16.43 -2.82
N GLY A 126 4.56 -17.06 -2.73
CA GLY A 126 4.28 -18.11 -1.77
C GLY A 126 4.28 -17.61 -0.32
N CYS A 127 3.82 -16.39 -0.09
CA CYS A 127 3.69 -15.86 1.26
C CYS A 127 2.71 -16.68 2.08
N GLU A 128 3.02 -16.88 3.37
CA GLU A 128 2.09 -17.43 4.35
C GLU A 128 1.30 -16.33 5.07
N CYS A 129 1.85 -15.13 5.12
CA CYS A 129 1.25 -14.01 5.82
C CYS A 129 1.54 -12.69 5.10
N VAL A 130 0.50 -11.92 4.82
CA VAL A 130 0.61 -10.53 4.35
C VAL A 130 0.05 -9.61 5.42
N GLN A 131 0.89 -8.72 5.94
CA GLN A 131 0.50 -7.73 6.94
C GLN A 131 0.12 -6.39 6.31
N ILE A 132 -0.74 -5.67 7.01
CA ILE A 132 -1.06 -4.25 6.73
C ILE A 132 -1.13 -3.54 8.06
N ARG A 133 -0.51 -2.36 8.17
CA ARG A 133 -0.45 -1.60 9.42
C ARG A 133 -0.98 -0.20 9.25
N THR A 134 -1.61 0.33 10.30
CA THR A 134 -2.09 1.70 10.31
C THR A 134 -2.02 2.31 11.71
N ASP A 135 -2.08 3.63 11.78
CA ASP A 135 -2.23 4.37 13.04
C ASP A 135 -3.57 4.03 13.70
N SER A 136 -3.59 3.87 15.02
CA SER A 136 -4.80 3.59 15.79
C SER A 136 -5.87 4.70 15.68
N LEU A 137 -5.47 5.89 15.31
CA LEU A 137 -6.36 7.04 15.09
C LEU A 137 -6.84 7.16 13.64
N ASN A 138 -6.21 6.46 12.69
CA ASN A 138 -6.62 6.47 11.28
C ASN A 138 -7.78 5.49 11.03
N LYS A 139 -9.00 5.88 11.47
CA LYS A 139 -10.21 5.05 11.33
C LYS A 139 -10.55 4.74 9.87
N ARG A 140 -10.25 5.68 8.96
CA ARG A 140 -10.47 5.49 7.53
C ARG A 140 -9.62 4.35 6.97
N SER A 141 -8.34 4.29 7.34
CA SER A 141 -7.45 3.20 6.92
C SER A 141 -7.88 1.88 7.55
N GLN A 142 -8.27 1.87 8.83
CA GLN A 142 -8.78 0.66 9.51
C GLN A 142 -9.96 0.08 8.75
N ALA A 143 -11.00 0.88 8.47
CA ALA A 143 -12.16 0.45 7.71
C ALA A 143 -11.81 -0.05 6.29
N ALA A 144 -10.86 0.62 5.63
CA ALA A 144 -10.39 0.18 4.30
C ALA A 144 -9.68 -1.18 4.36
N ILE A 145 -8.87 -1.43 5.40
CA ILE A 145 -8.14 -2.68 5.61
C ILE A 145 -9.11 -3.82 5.96
N GLU A 146 -10.03 -3.58 6.89
CA GLU A 146 -11.03 -4.57 7.30
C GLU A 146 -11.96 -4.96 6.16
N ARG A 147 -12.32 -4.00 5.28
CA ARG A 147 -13.12 -4.26 4.08
C ARG A 147 -12.43 -5.22 3.09
N LEU A 148 -11.10 -5.30 3.07
CA LEU A 148 -10.37 -6.28 2.26
C LEU A 148 -10.54 -7.71 2.79
N GLY A 149 -10.94 -7.88 4.05
CA GLY A 149 -11.01 -9.16 4.74
C GLY A 149 -9.82 -9.44 5.66
N ALA A 150 -8.94 -8.44 5.89
CA ALA A 150 -7.83 -8.57 6.83
C ALA A 150 -8.34 -8.62 8.28
N LYS A 151 -7.74 -9.49 9.08
CA LYS A 151 -8.06 -9.63 10.51
C LYS A 151 -7.06 -8.86 11.34
N ARG A 152 -7.55 -8.30 12.47
CA ARG A 152 -6.71 -7.57 13.41
C ARG A 152 -5.91 -8.55 14.26
N ASP A 153 -4.58 -8.45 14.20
CA ASP A 153 -3.65 -9.25 15.01
C ASP A 153 -3.46 -8.63 16.40
N GLY A 154 -3.37 -7.28 16.47
CA GLY A 154 -3.13 -6.60 17.74
C GLY A 154 -2.80 -5.13 17.58
N VAL A 155 -2.35 -4.54 18.71
CA VAL A 155 -1.90 -3.15 18.80
C VAL A 155 -0.49 -3.10 19.37
N LEU A 156 0.41 -2.45 18.65
CA LEU A 156 1.74 -2.09 19.13
C LEU A 156 1.64 -0.69 19.76
N ARG A 157 1.65 -0.61 21.09
CA ARG A 157 1.53 0.65 21.82
C ARG A 157 2.87 1.39 21.80
N GLY A 158 2.81 2.74 21.66
CA GLY A 158 4.00 3.58 21.63
C GLY A 158 5.01 3.18 20.53
N HIS A 159 4.54 2.63 19.40
CA HIS A 159 5.38 1.96 18.41
C HIS A 159 6.30 2.90 17.64
N GLN A 160 5.90 4.16 17.47
CA GLN A 160 6.67 5.15 16.73
C GLN A 160 6.52 6.54 17.34
N VAL A 161 7.60 7.33 17.31
CA VAL A 161 7.54 8.77 17.56
C VAL A 161 7.28 9.47 16.23
N MET A 162 6.17 10.20 16.14
CA MET A 162 5.79 10.98 14.96
C MET A 162 6.60 12.27 14.88
N ALA A 163 6.57 12.94 13.73
CA ALA A 163 7.34 14.17 13.50
C ALA A 163 6.94 15.35 14.42
N ASP A 164 5.76 15.31 15.00
CA ASP A 164 5.23 16.24 15.99
C ASP A 164 5.53 15.84 17.44
N GLY A 165 6.27 14.75 17.65
CA GLY A 165 6.60 14.19 18.97
C GLY A 165 5.52 13.27 19.56
N ARG A 166 4.37 13.10 18.93
CA ARG A 166 3.31 12.20 19.36
C ARG A 166 3.77 10.73 19.31
N LEU A 167 3.50 10.00 20.37
CA LEU A 167 3.62 8.54 20.36
C LEU A 167 2.45 7.93 19.60
N ARG A 168 2.78 7.17 18.56
CA ARG A 168 1.81 6.46 17.73
C ARG A 168 1.63 5.04 18.22
N ASP A 169 0.38 4.65 18.47
CA ASP A 169 -0.02 3.25 18.53
C ASP A 169 -0.31 2.75 17.11
N THR A 170 0.21 1.57 16.78
CA THR A 170 0.01 0.96 15.47
C THR A 170 -0.87 -0.27 15.58
N ILE A 171 -1.97 -0.30 14.82
CA ILE A 171 -2.77 -1.50 14.65
C ILE A 171 -2.15 -2.34 13.54
N VAL A 172 -1.98 -3.63 13.84
CA VAL A 172 -1.50 -4.65 12.92
C VAL A 172 -2.67 -5.50 12.47
N TYR A 173 -2.79 -5.68 11.16
CA TYR A 173 -3.72 -6.59 10.51
C TYR A 173 -2.93 -7.59 9.66
N SER A 174 -3.52 -8.75 9.42
CA SER A 174 -2.98 -9.73 8.48
C SER A 174 -4.05 -10.44 7.67
N ILE A 175 -3.61 -11.00 6.56
CA ILE A 175 -4.30 -12.01 5.77
C ILE A 175 -3.34 -13.20 5.70
N LEU A 176 -3.82 -14.40 5.99
CA LEU A 176 -3.04 -15.63 5.93
C LEU A 176 -3.31 -16.40 4.63
N ALA A 177 -2.36 -17.23 4.21
CA ALA A 177 -2.44 -17.95 2.93
C ALA A 177 -3.73 -18.77 2.79
N HIS A 178 -4.18 -19.44 3.86
CA HIS A 178 -5.40 -20.24 3.84
C HIS A 178 -6.70 -19.38 3.72
N GLU A 179 -6.63 -18.08 4.00
CA GLU A 179 -7.77 -17.15 3.89
C GLU A 179 -7.85 -16.53 2.49
N TRP A 180 -6.76 -16.62 1.69
CA TRP A 180 -6.63 -15.89 0.44
C TRP A 180 -7.72 -16.21 -0.58
N SER A 181 -8.19 -17.44 -0.69
CA SER A 181 -9.26 -17.79 -1.63
C SER A 181 -10.55 -17.01 -1.35
N GLY A 182 -10.96 -16.91 -0.09
CA GLY A 182 -12.14 -16.14 0.32
C GLY A 182 -11.94 -14.62 0.15
N VAL A 183 -10.76 -14.12 0.51
CA VAL A 183 -10.39 -12.71 0.32
C VAL A 183 -10.40 -12.34 -1.17
N ARG A 184 -9.85 -13.19 -2.03
CA ARG A 184 -9.86 -12.99 -3.49
C ARG A 184 -11.28 -12.87 -4.02
N GLN A 185 -12.18 -13.78 -3.59
CA GLN A 185 -13.58 -13.75 -3.99
C GLN A 185 -14.28 -12.47 -3.53
N ASN A 186 -14.06 -12.06 -2.27
CA ASN A 186 -14.57 -10.79 -1.75
C ASN A 186 -14.10 -9.58 -2.57
N LEU A 187 -12.80 -9.50 -2.88
CA LEU A 187 -12.24 -8.40 -3.67
C LEU A 187 -12.79 -8.37 -5.09
N THR A 188 -13.00 -9.52 -5.72
CA THR A 188 -13.63 -9.64 -7.04
C THR A 188 -15.08 -9.13 -7.00
N TYR A 189 -15.84 -9.53 -5.98
CA TYR A 189 -17.20 -9.04 -5.78
C TYR A 189 -17.26 -7.51 -5.55
N LEU A 190 -16.35 -6.97 -4.74
CA LEU A 190 -16.29 -5.53 -4.49
C LEU A 190 -15.96 -4.76 -5.77
N LEU A 191 -15.12 -5.28 -6.65
CA LEU A 191 -14.79 -4.66 -7.94
C LEU A 191 -16.00 -4.65 -8.88
N ALA A 192 -16.70 -5.77 -9.03
CA ALA A 192 -17.91 -5.85 -9.85
C ALA A 192 -18.95 -4.80 -9.43
N ARG A 193 -19.17 -4.61 -8.12
CA ARG A 193 -20.09 -3.58 -7.60
C ARG A 193 -19.65 -2.14 -7.88
N HIS A 194 -18.39 -1.89 -8.14
CA HIS A 194 -17.94 -0.56 -8.58
C HIS A 194 -18.30 -0.32 -10.04
N GLU A 195 -18.24 -1.35 -10.87
CA GLU A 195 -18.60 -1.27 -12.29
C GLU A 195 -20.10 -1.01 -12.49
N ASP A 196 -20.95 -1.62 -11.66
CA ASP A 196 -22.41 -1.42 -11.70
C ASP A 196 -22.87 0.00 -11.28
N ARG A 197 -21.96 0.80 -10.70
CA ARG A 197 -22.27 2.15 -10.18
C ARG A 197 -21.61 3.28 -10.96
N ALA A 198 -20.74 2.97 -11.91
CA ALA A 198 -20.02 3.92 -12.77
C ALA A 198 -20.73 4.12 -14.09
#